data_36a30f24cb1b1af4d2aa631c8d740e62
#
_entry.id   36a30f24cb1b1af4d2aa631c8d740e62
#
_cell.length_a   1.000
_cell.length_b   1.000
_cell.length_c   1.000
_cell.angle_alpha   90.00
_cell.angle_beta   90.00
_cell.angle_gamma   90.00
#
_symmetry.space_group_name_H-M   'P 1'
#
loop_
_entity.id
_entity.type
_entity.pdbx_description
1 polymer ?
#
loop_
_entity_poly.entity_id
_entity_poly.type
_entity_poly.pdbx_seq_one_letter_code
_entity_poly.pdbx_strand_id
1 'polypeptide(L)'
;MLDTHEKRPLYLQLTDALLKQIVDVYQAYDKLPTEMELCDEYAVSRTTVRLAMSELERRGNIYRIQGKGSFVAPKRVGELNSLLDFDFASHCDGVDPDTITKHFGGLTSGRSISVMMLQQFGCQSRDEIQRLELIYELEGSFIGADTFFISKSHVPSNQLDFQSFSRIMDDLSKSIQSVRESYRARQLSDSEASNYGVAKLPVLDLAHYAYNSEGKLIAIVCRTVITGRIPYQNYIFKS
;
A
#
# COMPACT_ATOMS: atom_id res chain seq x y z
N MET A 1 -0.15 31.44 6.64
CA MET A 1 0.65 32.10 7.71
C MET A 1 0.32 31.36 9.00
N LEU A 2 1.31 30.97 9.79
CA LEU A 2 1.09 30.28 11.06
C LEU A 2 0.60 31.29 12.10
N ASP A 3 -0.34 30.88 12.96
CA ASP A 3 -0.92 31.77 13.97
C ASP A 3 -0.19 31.63 15.31
N THR A 4 0.54 32.69 15.71
CA THR A 4 1.26 32.73 16.99
C THR A 4 0.33 32.92 18.20
N HIS A 5 -0.93 33.27 18.00
CA HIS A 5 -1.94 33.46 19.05
C HIS A 5 -2.78 32.20 19.32
N GLU A 6 -2.66 31.16 18.46
CA GLU A 6 -3.31 29.88 18.68
C GLU A 6 -2.64 29.13 19.86
N LYS A 7 -3.44 28.53 20.73
CA LYS A 7 -2.95 27.74 21.88
C LYS A 7 -2.15 26.47 21.49
N ARG A 8 -2.15 26.13 20.22
CA ARG A 8 -1.49 24.94 19.69
C ARG A 8 0.00 25.22 19.41
N PRO A 9 0.91 24.30 19.78
CA PRO A 9 2.35 24.49 19.52
C PRO A 9 2.65 24.78 18.05
N LEU A 10 3.54 25.74 17.79
CA LEU A 10 3.85 26.24 16.46
C LEU A 10 4.39 25.15 15.53
N TYR A 11 5.16 24.20 16.08
CA TYR A 11 5.67 23.07 15.27
C TYR A 11 4.55 22.14 14.78
N LEU A 12 3.45 21.98 15.53
CA LEU A 12 2.30 21.18 15.08
C LEU A 12 1.51 21.89 13.98
N GLN A 13 1.37 23.20 14.06
CA GLN A 13 0.76 24.00 12.99
C GLN A 13 1.60 23.89 11.70
N LEU A 14 2.93 23.99 11.83
CA LEU A 14 3.85 23.81 10.71
C LEU A 14 3.77 22.38 10.14
N THR A 15 3.69 21.38 11.00
CA THR A 15 3.51 19.98 10.57
C THR A 15 2.28 19.81 9.69
N ASP A 16 1.13 20.39 10.10
CA ASP A 16 -0.10 20.28 9.32
C ASP A 16 -0.04 21.08 8.01
N ALA A 17 0.61 22.27 8.02
CA ALA A 17 0.82 23.06 6.81
C ALA A 17 1.70 22.33 5.79
N LEU A 18 2.80 21.74 6.26
CA LEU A 18 3.70 20.92 5.42
C LEU A 18 3.02 19.65 4.94
N LEU A 19 2.22 18.98 5.78
CA LEU A 19 1.47 17.79 5.38
C LEU A 19 0.48 18.11 4.26
N LYS A 20 -0.22 19.25 4.36
CA LYS A 20 -1.12 19.71 3.30
C LYS A 20 -0.34 19.97 2.00
N GLN A 21 0.81 20.65 2.08
CA GLN A 21 1.66 20.91 0.91
C GLN A 21 2.18 19.60 0.29
N ILE A 22 2.58 18.61 1.12
CA ILE A 22 2.99 17.28 0.67
C ILE A 22 1.86 16.59 -0.12
N VAL A 23 0.62 16.68 0.37
CA VAL A 23 -0.53 16.04 -0.30
C VAL A 23 -0.94 16.75 -1.59
N ASP A 24 -0.90 18.09 -1.60
CA ASP A 24 -1.46 18.90 -2.69
C ASP A 24 -0.46 19.15 -3.83
N VAL A 25 0.87 19.12 -3.56
CA VAL A 25 1.89 19.64 -4.48
C VAL A 25 2.98 18.62 -4.82
N TYR A 26 3.40 17.78 -3.86
CA TYR A 26 4.53 16.89 -4.05
C TYR A 26 4.10 15.47 -4.44
N GLN A 27 4.96 14.81 -5.22
CA GLN A 27 4.86 13.39 -5.50
C GLN A 27 5.75 12.58 -4.53
N ALA A 28 5.51 11.27 -4.45
CA ALA A 28 6.39 10.37 -3.73
C ALA A 28 7.83 10.50 -4.26
N TYR A 29 8.79 10.48 -3.32
CA TYR A 29 10.23 10.66 -3.57
C TYR A 29 10.69 12.07 -3.94
N ASP A 30 9.81 13.04 -4.08
CA ASP A 30 10.18 14.42 -4.29
C ASP A 30 11.03 14.93 -3.13
N LYS A 31 12.05 15.69 -3.47
CA LYS A 31 12.90 16.34 -2.49
C LYS A 31 12.18 17.54 -1.89
N LEU A 32 12.10 17.56 -0.57
CA LEU A 32 11.55 18.71 0.17
C LEU A 32 12.57 19.85 0.27
N PRO A 33 12.09 21.08 0.47
CA PRO A 33 12.96 22.20 0.81
C PRO A 33 13.82 21.90 2.04
N THR A 34 14.97 22.52 2.11
CA THR A 34 15.88 22.40 3.25
C THR A 34 15.27 23.04 4.50
N GLU A 35 15.77 22.64 5.68
CA GLU A 35 15.33 23.26 6.95
C GLU A 35 15.50 24.80 6.94
N MET A 36 16.49 25.30 6.20
CA MET A 36 16.75 26.74 6.11
C MET A 36 15.72 27.44 5.23
N GLU A 37 15.43 26.86 4.06
CA GLU A 37 14.37 27.37 3.17
C GLU A 37 13.01 27.37 3.85
N LEU A 38 12.68 26.31 4.63
CA LEU A 38 11.44 26.26 5.41
C LEU A 38 11.41 27.30 6.54
N CYS A 39 12.55 27.61 7.18
CA CYS A 39 12.62 28.71 8.15
C CYS A 39 12.26 30.05 7.51
N ASP A 40 12.79 30.31 6.32
CA ASP A 40 12.56 31.55 5.58
C ASP A 40 11.12 31.63 5.06
N GLU A 41 10.60 30.54 4.50
CA GLU A 41 9.24 30.46 3.93
C GLU A 41 8.15 30.68 5.01
N TYR A 42 8.30 30.03 6.17
CA TYR A 42 7.29 30.06 7.23
C TYR A 42 7.59 31.07 8.36
N ALA A 43 8.70 31.78 8.26
CA ALA A 43 9.18 32.77 9.27
C ALA A 43 9.24 32.15 10.69
N VAL A 44 9.78 30.94 10.84
CA VAL A 44 9.89 30.20 12.10
C VAL A 44 11.35 29.86 12.44
N SER A 45 11.59 29.52 13.72
CA SER A 45 12.91 29.10 14.17
C SER A 45 13.32 27.73 13.60
N ARG A 46 14.63 27.49 13.46
CA ARG A 46 15.17 26.17 13.09
C ARG A 46 14.69 25.05 14.01
N THR A 47 14.56 25.33 15.30
CA THR A 47 14.04 24.36 16.27
C THR A 47 12.61 23.96 15.93
N THR A 48 11.76 24.92 15.56
CA THR A 48 10.37 24.69 15.16
C THR A 48 10.31 23.82 13.89
N VAL A 49 11.13 24.16 12.88
CA VAL A 49 11.21 23.35 11.64
C VAL A 49 11.69 21.93 11.93
N ARG A 50 12.76 21.77 12.71
CA ARG A 50 13.28 20.44 13.05
C ARG A 50 12.27 19.57 13.79
N LEU A 51 11.51 20.14 14.73
CA LEU A 51 10.43 19.43 15.42
C LEU A 51 9.31 19.02 14.45
N ALA A 52 8.89 19.93 13.57
CA ALA A 52 7.87 19.63 12.55
C ALA A 52 8.34 18.54 11.58
N MET A 53 9.58 18.64 11.08
CA MET A 53 10.16 17.64 10.18
C MET A 53 10.34 16.27 10.88
N SER A 54 10.74 16.27 12.16
CA SER A 54 10.84 15.02 12.93
C SER A 54 9.47 14.41 13.19
N GLU A 55 8.44 15.21 13.37
CA GLU A 55 7.07 14.72 13.51
C GLU A 55 6.53 14.15 12.19
N LEU A 56 6.80 14.80 11.06
CA LEU A 56 6.47 14.27 9.73
C LEU A 56 7.20 12.95 9.44
N GLU A 57 8.47 12.85 9.84
CA GLU A 57 9.27 11.63 9.71
C GLU A 57 8.73 10.53 10.63
N ARG A 58 8.39 10.86 11.89
CA ARG A 58 7.75 9.94 12.84
C ARG A 58 6.40 9.42 12.33
N ARG A 59 5.62 10.29 11.67
CA ARG A 59 4.37 9.93 11.00
C ARG A 59 4.58 9.17 9.69
N GLY A 60 5.84 9.08 9.20
CA GLY A 60 6.20 8.43 7.96
C GLY A 60 5.77 9.16 6.69
N ASN A 61 5.49 10.46 6.78
CA ASN A 61 5.17 11.28 5.61
C ASN A 61 6.41 11.69 4.83
N ILE A 62 7.58 11.68 5.48
CA ILE A 62 8.88 11.98 4.89
C ILE A 62 9.94 11.00 5.39
N TYR A 63 11.04 10.89 4.67
CA TYR A 63 12.24 10.20 5.12
C TYR A 63 13.47 11.06 4.85
N ARG A 64 14.55 10.81 5.61
CA ARG A 64 15.81 11.54 5.49
C ARG A 64 16.90 10.65 4.92
N ILE A 65 17.66 11.20 3.98
CA ILE A 65 18.90 10.58 3.51
C ILE A 65 20.05 11.46 3.96
N GLN A 66 20.97 10.89 4.74
CA GLN A 66 22.13 11.61 5.25
C GLN A 66 22.92 12.25 4.10
N GLY A 67 23.17 13.56 4.18
CA GLY A 67 23.88 14.34 3.17
C GLY A 67 23.08 14.67 1.90
N LYS A 68 21.88 14.13 1.71
CA LYS A 68 21.05 14.41 0.52
C LYS A 68 19.82 15.26 0.82
N GLY A 69 19.28 15.20 2.04
CA GLY A 69 18.11 15.98 2.47
C GLY A 69 16.93 15.12 2.90
N SER A 70 15.76 15.78 2.97
CA SER A 70 14.47 15.14 3.26
C SER A 70 13.67 14.95 1.98
N PHE A 71 12.96 13.86 1.90
CA PHE A 71 12.17 13.47 0.73
C PHE A 71 10.77 13.10 1.17
N VAL A 72 9.78 13.34 0.32
CA VAL A 72 8.42 12.85 0.54
C VAL A 72 8.50 11.33 0.56
N ALA A 73 8.07 10.75 1.66
CA ALA A 73 7.91 9.32 1.70
C ALA A 73 6.89 8.95 0.62
N PRO A 74 7.13 7.88 -0.16
CA PRO A 74 6.06 7.31 -0.94
C PRO A 74 4.91 7.19 0.03
N LYS A 75 3.70 7.66 -0.36
CA LYS A 75 2.57 7.64 0.59
C LYS A 75 2.72 6.36 1.37
N ARG A 76 3.31 6.48 2.57
CA ARG A 76 2.92 5.50 3.51
C ARG A 76 1.44 5.67 3.37
N VAL A 77 0.98 4.80 2.85
CA VAL A 77 -0.09 4.13 3.35
C VAL A 77 0.21 3.89 4.80
N GLY A 78 0.30 4.94 5.48
CA GLY A 78 0.80 5.06 6.83
C GLY A 78 -0.30 5.21 7.79
N GLU A 79 -1.26 4.46 7.54
CA GLU A 79 -2.22 3.84 8.42
C GLU A 79 -2.35 2.46 7.82
N LEU A 80 -2.71 1.47 8.56
CA LEU A 80 -2.98 0.10 8.15
C LEU A 80 -3.75 -0.07 6.80
N ASN A 81 -4.26 1.01 6.25
CA ASN A 81 -4.89 1.17 4.94
C ASN A 81 -4.01 0.76 3.77
N SER A 82 -2.68 0.81 3.92
CA SER A 82 -1.73 0.49 2.85
C SER A 82 -1.44 -0.95 2.63
N LEU A 83 -1.79 -1.71 3.59
CA LEU A 83 -1.58 -3.13 3.49
C LEU A 83 -2.53 -3.78 2.51
N LEU A 84 -3.55 -3.03 2.15
CA LEU A 84 -4.45 -3.31 1.06
C LEU A 84 -4.20 -2.36 -0.12
N ASP A 85 -3.06 -1.66 -0.14
CA ASP A 85 -2.71 -0.74 -1.21
C ASP A 85 -2.53 -1.50 -2.51
N PHE A 86 -3.43 -1.23 -3.43
CA PHE A 86 -3.46 -1.77 -4.79
C PHE A 86 -2.47 -1.09 -5.72
N ASP A 87 -1.65 -0.21 -5.20
CA ASP A 87 -0.67 0.48 -6.02
C ASP A 87 0.59 -0.38 -6.22
N PHE A 88 0.40 -1.46 -6.97
CA PHE A 88 1.49 -2.30 -7.44
C PHE A 88 2.57 -1.47 -8.13
N ALA A 89 2.15 -0.45 -8.88
CA ALA A 89 3.04 0.39 -9.66
C ALA A 89 4.01 1.20 -8.79
N SER A 90 3.59 1.67 -7.59
CA SER A 90 4.45 2.42 -6.69
C SER A 90 5.62 1.60 -6.13
N HIS A 91 5.54 0.27 -6.23
CA HIS A 91 6.58 -0.65 -5.78
C HIS A 91 7.54 -1.08 -6.91
N CYS A 92 7.27 -0.65 -8.15
CA CYS A 92 8.07 -0.97 -9.32
C CYS A 92 9.11 0.13 -9.55
N ASP A 93 10.37 -0.11 -9.17
CA ASP A 93 11.44 0.87 -9.31
C ASP A 93 11.81 1.08 -10.79
N GLY A 94 11.91 2.35 -11.20
CA GLY A 94 12.31 2.73 -12.55
C GLY A 94 11.25 2.52 -13.63
N VAL A 95 9.99 2.24 -13.24
CA VAL A 95 8.85 2.09 -14.17
C VAL A 95 7.88 3.26 -13.96
N ASP A 96 7.48 3.90 -15.05
CA ASP A 96 6.42 4.90 -15.00
C ASP A 96 5.08 4.22 -14.66
N PRO A 97 4.42 4.57 -13.54
CA PRO A 97 3.16 3.97 -13.13
C PRO A 97 2.07 4.00 -14.19
N ASP A 98 2.05 5.03 -15.02
CA ASP A 98 1.04 5.21 -16.06
C ASP A 98 1.20 4.22 -17.23
N THR A 99 2.36 3.56 -17.34
CA THR A 99 2.61 2.53 -18.35
C THR A 99 2.14 1.14 -17.94
N ILE A 100 1.77 0.96 -16.66
CA ILE A 100 1.27 -0.32 -16.16
C ILE A 100 -0.23 -0.42 -16.38
N THR A 101 -0.62 -1.39 -17.19
CA THR A 101 -2.03 -1.71 -17.42
C THR A 101 -2.55 -2.64 -16.33
N LYS A 102 -3.73 -2.31 -15.77
CA LYS A 102 -4.40 -3.10 -14.72
C LYS A 102 -5.64 -3.78 -15.31
N HIS A 103 -5.72 -5.09 -15.17
CA HIS A 103 -6.87 -5.89 -15.58
C HIS A 103 -7.56 -6.50 -14.36
N PHE A 104 -8.87 -6.35 -14.29
CA PHE A 104 -9.68 -6.98 -13.27
C PHE A 104 -10.05 -8.40 -13.71
N GLY A 105 -9.46 -9.42 -13.08
CA GLY A 105 -9.63 -10.84 -13.43
C GLY A 105 -10.96 -11.45 -12.95
N GLY A 106 -11.85 -10.62 -12.34
CA GLY A 106 -13.19 -11.03 -11.93
C GLY A 106 -13.27 -11.61 -10.52
N LEU A 107 -14.49 -12.00 -10.18
CA LEU A 107 -14.88 -12.53 -8.88
C LEU A 107 -15.07 -14.04 -8.95
N THR A 108 -14.38 -14.77 -8.10
CA THR A 108 -14.52 -16.24 -8.01
C THR A 108 -14.70 -16.67 -6.55
N SER A 109 -15.13 -17.93 -6.34
CA SER A 109 -15.20 -18.46 -4.97
C SER A 109 -13.80 -18.71 -4.39
N GLY A 110 -13.64 -18.59 -3.08
CA GLY A 110 -12.39 -18.81 -2.36
C GLY A 110 -11.94 -20.26 -2.27
N ARG A 111 -12.25 -21.12 -3.27
CA ARG A 111 -11.97 -22.56 -3.24
C ARG A 111 -10.50 -22.92 -3.01
N SER A 112 -9.57 -22.04 -3.37
CA SER A 112 -8.13 -22.22 -3.17
C SER A 112 -7.65 -21.95 -1.74
N ILE A 113 -8.53 -21.45 -0.86
CA ILE A 113 -8.16 -21.14 0.53
C ILE A 113 -8.04 -22.44 1.36
N SER A 114 -7.04 -22.53 2.23
CA SER A 114 -6.86 -23.68 3.10
C SER A 114 -7.91 -23.71 4.21
N VAL A 115 -8.18 -24.90 4.76
CA VAL A 115 -9.12 -25.07 5.90
C VAL A 115 -8.67 -24.23 7.10
N MET A 116 -7.37 -24.17 7.36
CA MET A 116 -6.83 -23.36 8.46
C MET A 116 -7.09 -21.87 8.27
N MET A 117 -6.92 -21.36 7.05
CA MET A 117 -7.25 -19.96 6.74
C MET A 117 -8.75 -19.69 6.86
N LEU A 118 -9.58 -20.63 6.39
CA LEU A 118 -11.04 -20.53 6.53
C LEU A 118 -11.47 -20.38 7.99
N GLN A 119 -10.86 -21.15 8.90
CA GLN A 119 -11.11 -21.05 10.34
C GLN A 119 -10.68 -19.68 10.91
N GLN A 120 -9.56 -19.11 10.43
CA GLN A 120 -9.11 -17.78 10.85
C GLN A 120 -10.07 -16.68 10.39
N PHE A 121 -10.74 -16.82 9.25
CA PHE A 121 -11.83 -15.93 8.83
C PHE A 121 -13.10 -16.12 9.68
N GLY A 122 -13.20 -17.19 10.49
CA GLY A 122 -14.40 -17.55 11.20
C GLY A 122 -15.54 -18.01 10.28
N CYS A 123 -15.21 -18.48 9.08
CA CYS A 123 -16.14 -19.00 8.09
C CYS A 123 -16.22 -20.52 8.18
N GLN A 124 -17.40 -21.08 7.87
CA GLN A 124 -17.62 -22.54 7.88
C GLN A 124 -17.46 -23.15 6.48
N SER A 125 -17.69 -22.36 5.45
CA SER A 125 -17.59 -22.79 4.06
C SER A 125 -16.68 -21.87 3.24
N ARG A 126 -15.96 -22.45 2.28
CA ARG A 126 -15.16 -21.69 1.32
C ARG A 126 -16.01 -20.78 0.43
N ASP A 127 -17.29 -21.11 0.29
CA ASP A 127 -18.23 -20.27 -0.46
C ASP A 127 -18.58 -18.97 0.25
N GLU A 128 -18.23 -18.82 1.53
CA GLU A 128 -18.33 -17.57 2.29
C GLU A 128 -17.16 -16.60 2.01
N ILE A 129 -16.15 -17.05 1.27
CA ILE A 129 -15.00 -16.24 0.87
C ILE A 129 -15.10 -15.92 -0.62
N GLN A 130 -14.88 -14.66 -0.95
CA GLN A 130 -14.69 -14.21 -2.32
C GLN A 130 -13.20 -14.09 -2.63
N ARG A 131 -12.82 -14.55 -3.83
CA ARG A 131 -11.50 -14.34 -4.41
C ARG A 131 -11.61 -13.35 -5.56
N LEU A 132 -10.80 -12.31 -5.51
CA LEU A 132 -10.66 -11.34 -6.58
C LEU A 132 -9.22 -11.32 -7.06
N GLU A 133 -9.02 -10.97 -8.32
CA GLU A 133 -7.68 -10.88 -8.90
C GLU A 133 -7.51 -9.61 -9.72
N LEU A 134 -6.39 -8.93 -9.50
CA LEU A 134 -5.89 -7.85 -10.34
C LEU A 134 -4.63 -8.34 -11.02
N ILE A 135 -4.56 -8.20 -12.33
CA ILE A 135 -3.41 -8.58 -13.17
C ILE A 135 -2.74 -7.31 -13.65
N TYR A 136 -1.43 -7.27 -13.58
CA TYR A 136 -0.61 -6.14 -14.00
C TYR A 136 0.25 -6.52 -15.18
N GLU A 137 0.21 -5.67 -16.21
CA GLU A 137 1.01 -5.83 -17.44
C GLU A 137 1.80 -4.56 -17.73
N LEU A 138 3.00 -4.74 -18.22
CA LEU A 138 3.85 -3.71 -18.78
C LEU A 138 4.12 -4.05 -20.25
N GLU A 139 3.77 -3.13 -21.17
CA GLU A 139 3.90 -3.35 -22.62
C GLU A 139 3.24 -4.67 -23.09
N GLY A 140 2.07 -4.99 -22.54
CA GLY A 140 1.32 -6.22 -22.85
C GLY A 140 1.94 -7.51 -22.31
N SER A 141 2.93 -7.40 -21.43
CA SER A 141 3.55 -8.56 -20.80
C SER A 141 3.22 -8.60 -19.30
N PHE A 142 2.80 -9.75 -18.80
CA PHE A 142 2.53 -9.97 -17.38
C PHE A 142 3.76 -9.66 -16.51
N ILE A 143 3.55 -8.86 -15.46
CA ILE A 143 4.57 -8.48 -14.49
C ILE A 143 4.22 -8.87 -13.06
N GLY A 144 2.94 -9.05 -12.77
CA GLY A 144 2.48 -9.47 -11.46
C GLY A 144 0.96 -9.54 -11.34
N ALA A 145 0.51 -10.04 -10.20
CA ALA A 145 -0.91 -10.11 -9.86
C ALA A 145 -1.14 -9.94 -8.36
N ASP A 146 -2.25 -9.31 -7.99
CA ASP A 146 -2.78 -9.30 -6.63
C ASP A 146 -4.02 -10.19 -6.55
N THR A 147 -4.01 -11.14 -5.62
CA THR A 147 -5.16 -11.97 -5.30
C THR A 147 -5.69 -11.61 -3.92
N PHE A 148 -6.93 -11.22 -3.84
CA PHE A 148 -7.62 -10.85 -2.61
C PHE A 148 -8.56 -11.96 -2.19
N PHE A 149 -8.54 -12.30 -0.90
CA PHE A 149 -9.52 -13.17 -0.26
C PHE A 149 -10.23 -12.34 0.82
N ILE A 150 -11.54 -12.21 0.69
CA ILE A 150 -12.38 -11.38 1.54
C ILE A 150 -13.65 -12.14 1.87
N SER A 151 -14.18 -12.02 3.10
CA SER A 151 -15.47 -12.59 3.45
C SER A 151 -16.59 -11.97 2.59
N LYS A 152 -17.51 -12.79 2.11
CA LYS A 152 -18.72 -12.34 1.37
C LYS A 152 -19.55 -11.33 2.15
N SER A 153 -19.49 -11.33 3.48
CA SER A 153 -20.19 -10.35 4.30
C SER A 153 -19.77 -8.90 4.00
N HIS A 154 -18.59 -8.70 3.43
CA HIS A 154 -18.08 -7.39 3.02
C HIS A 154 -18.29 -7.11 1.52
N VAL A 155 -18.83 -8.07 0.75
CA VAL A 155 -19.02 -7.95 -0.69
C VAL A 155 -20.52 -7.92 -1.01
N PRO A 156 -21.13 -6.76 -1.24
CA PRO A 156 -22.58 -6.62 -1.31
C PRO A 156 -23.23 -7.20 -2.58
N SER A 157 -22.46 -7.55 -3.61
CA SER A 157 -23.00 -8.09 -4.86
C SER A 157 -22.08 -9.12 -5.50
N ASN A 158 -22.63 -9.97 -6.37
CA ASN A 158 -21.85 -10.94 -7.16
C ASN A 158 -21.21 -10.32 -8.42
N GLN A 159 -21.49 -9.06 -8.70
CA GLN A 159 -20.87 -8.30 -9.79
C GLN A 159 -20.09 -7.15 -9.17
N LEU A 160 -18.77 -7.19 -9.28
CA LEU A 160 -17.86 -6.14 -8.85
C LEU A 160 -17.15 -5.59 -10.08
N ASP A 161 -17.23 -4.29 -10.23
CA ASP A 161 -16.29 -3.51 -11.03
C ASP A 161 -15.14 -2.99 -10.15
N PHE A 162 -14.14 -2.42 -10.78
CA PHE A 162 -12.97 -1.88 -10.09
C PHE A 162 -13.35 -0.78 -9.07
N GLN A 163 -14.35 0.06 -9.37
CA GLN A 163 -14.77 1.14 -8.49
C GLN A 163 -15.45 0.62 -7.21
N SER A 164 -16.33 -0.37 -7.35
CA SER A 164 -16.99 -1.03 -6.22
C SER A 164 -15.99 -1.77 -5.36
N PHE A 165 -15.00 -2.43 -5.99
CA PHE A 165 -13.91 -3.09 -5.31
C PHE A 165 -13.07 -2.12 -4.48
N SER A 166 -12.65 -0.99 -5.05
CA SER A 166 -11.89 0.04 -4.33
C SER A 166 -12.63 0.52 -3.08
N ARG A 167 -13.94 0.75 -3.16
CA ARG A 167 -14.77 1.16 -2.00
C ARG A 167 -14.80 0.09 -0.90
N ILE A 168 -14.95 -1.19 -1.28
CA ILE A 168 -14.92 -2.29 -0.32
C ILE A 168 -13.59 -2.33 0.42
N MET A 169 -12.51 -2.12 -0.31
CA MET A 169 -11.18 -2.15 0.28
C MET A 169 -10.92 -0.95 1.18
N ASP A 170 -11.40 0.24 0.80
CA ASP A 170 -11.35 1.43 1.66
C ASP A 170 -12.13 1.22 2.97
N ASP A 171 -13.27 0.56 2.92
CA ASP A 171 -14.07 0.27 4.11
C ASP A 171 -13.44 -0.82 4.99
N LEU A 172 -12.90 -1.88 4.38
CA LEU A 172 -12.15 -2.91 5.10
C LEU A 172 -10.92 -2.34 5.80
N SER A 173 -10.20 -1.45 5.13
CA SER A 173 -8.99 -0.82 5.64
C SER A 173 -9.21 -0.14 6.99
N LYS A 174 -10.36 0.51 7.18
CA LYS A 174 -10.76 1.17 8.45
C LYS A 174 -10.91 0.19 9.61
N SER A 175 -11.13 -1.09 9.32
CA SER A 175 -11.31 -2.16 10.31
C SER A 175 -10.02 -2.89 10.65
N ILE A 176 -8.92 -2.63 9.94
CA ILE A 176 -7.64 -3.32 10.16
C ILE A 176 -6.96 -2.76 11.40
N GLN A 177 -6.58 -3.64 12.32
CA GLN A 177 -5.83 -3.33 13.53
C GLN A 177 -4.38 -3.81 13.44
N SER A 178 -4.14 -4.94 12.78
CA SER A 178 -2.80 -5.51 12.62
C SER A 178 -2.67 -6.29 11.33
N VAL A 179 -1.44 -6.44 10.85
CA VAL A 179 -1.15 -7.26 9.69
C VAL A 179 0.06 -8.12 9.94
N ARG A 180 -0.03 -9.34 9.46
CA ARG A 180 1.09 -10.27 9.37
C ARG A 180 1.48 -10.44 7.93
N GLU A 181 2.76 -10.28 7.64
CA GLU A 181 3.32 -10.47 6.31
C GLU A 181 4.08 -11.79 6.21
N SER A 182 4.08 -12.37 5.03
CA SER A 182 4.96 -13.48 4.68
C SER A 182 5.47 -13.34 3.25
N TYR A 183 6.69 -13.78 3.04
CA TYR A 183 7.39 -13.70 1.76
C TYR A 183 7.85 -15.09 1.34
N ARG A 184 7.68 -15.43 0.06
CA ARG A 184 8.13 -16.71 -0.48
C ARG A 184 8.59 -16.56 -1.92
N ALA A 185 9.82 -16.97 -2.20
CA ALA A 185 10.30 -17.14 -3.57
C ALA A 185 9.89 -18.52 -4.09
N ARG A 186 9.34 -18.58 -5.29
CA ARG A 186 8.97 -19.81 -5.99
C ARG A 186 9.02 -19.65 -7.51
N GLN A 187 8.72 -20.68 -8.23
CA GLN A 187 8.38 -20.59 -9.66
C GLN A 187 6.86 -20.56 -9.85
N LEU A 188 6.40 -19.92 -10.93
CA LEU A 188 5.01 -20.04 -11.37
C LEU A 188 4.68 -21.51 -11.60
N SER A 189 3.49 -21.92 -11.20
CA SER A 189 2.94 -23.22 -11.57
C SER A 189 2.60 -23.27 -13.06
N ASP A 190 2.40 -24.47 -13.62
CA ASP A 190 1.99 -24.64 -15.03
C ASP A 190 0.69 -23.91 -15.34
N SER A 191 -0.27 -23.96 -14.40
CA SER A 191 -1.56 -23.29 -14.54
C SER A 191 -1.44 -21.77 -14.52
N GLU A 192 -0.61 -21.21 -13.63
CA GLU A 192 -0.37 -19.77 -13.56
C GLU A 192 0.36 -19.29 -14.82
N ALA A 193 1.43 -19.97 -15.22
CA ALA A 193 2.17 -19.65 -16.43
C ALA A 193 1.28 -19.63 -17.67
N SER A 194 0.40 -20.65 -17.79
CA SER A 194 -0.59 -20.72 -18.88
C SER A 194 -1.63 -19.60 -18.81
N ASN A 195 -2.15 -19.30 -17.61
CA ASN A 195 -3.18 -18.27 -17.43
C ASN A 195 -2.64 -16.87 -17.72
N TYR A 196 -1.37 -16.61 -17.38
CA TYR A 196 -0.73 -15.31 -17.61
C TYR A 196 0.01 -15.22 -18.95
N GLY A 197 -0.02 -16.29 -19.78
CA GLY A 197 0.62 -16.32 -21.09
C GLY A 197 2.15 -16.16 -21.06
N VAL A 198 2.79 -16.64 -19.98
CA VAL A 198 4.24 -16.54 -19.77
C VAL A 198 4.89 -17.90 -19.52
N ALA A 199 6.20 -17.99 -19.62
CA ALA A 199 6.95 -19.16 -19.21
C ALA A 199 6.91 -19.34 -17.67
N LYS A 200 7.34 -20.49 -17.16
CA LYS A 200 7.60 -20.66 -15.73
C LYS A 200 8.74 -19.77 -15.29
N LEU A 201 8.42 -18.63 -14.74
CA LEU A 201 9.38 -17.64 -14.26
C LEU A 201 9.47 -17.68 -12.73
N PRO A 202 10.64 -17.31 -12.17
CA PRO A 202 10.78 -17.06 -10.75
C PRO A 202 9.89 -15.88 -10.34
N VAL A 203 9.17 -16.06 -9.23
CA VAL A 203 8.31 -15.03 -8.65
C VAL A 203 8.57 -14.87 -7.16
N LEU A 204 8.29 -13.69 -6.65
CA LEU A 204 8.17 -13.41 -5.23
C LEU A 204 6.68 -13.29 -4.90
N ASP A 205 6.23 -14.14 -3.98
CA ASP A 205 4.91 -14.00 -3.35
C ASP A 205 5.05 -13.22 -2.04
N LEU A 206 4.22 -12.19 -1.91
CA LEU A 206 4.01 -11.45 -0.68
C LEU A 206 2.57 -11.70 -0.23
N ALA A 207 2.38 -12.20 0.98
CA ALA A 207 1.04 -12.39 1.52
C ALA A 207 0.84 -11.54 2.77
N HIS A 208 -0.18 -10.69 2.74
CA HIS A 208 -0.61 -9.85 3.84
C HIS A 208 -1.90 -10.40 4.44
N TYR A 209 -1.87 -10.71 5.72
CA TYR A 209 -3.00 -11.22 6.49
C TYR A 209 -3.48 -10.09 7.40
N ALA A 210 -4.63 -9.52 7.10
CA ALA A 210 -5.19 -8.37 7.81
C ALA A 210 -6.19 -8.81 8.90
N TYR A 211 -5.99 -8.37 10.12
CA TYR A 211 -6.78 -8.72 11.29
C TYR A 211 -7.46 -7.49 11.86
N ASN A 212 -8.70 -7.65 12.35
CA ASN A 212 -9.42 -6.62 13.07
C ASN A 212 -9.01 -6.54 14.56
N SER A 213 -9.64 -5.65 15.33
CA SER A 213 -9.38 -5.45 16.75
C SER A 213 -9.69 -6.67 17.63
N GLU A 214 -10.50 -7.61 17.14
CA GLU A 214 -10.81 -8.87 17.82
C GLU A 214 -9.82 -10.00 17.47
N GLY A 215 -8.79 -9.71 16.64
CA GLY A 215 -7.85 -10.70 16.14
C GLY A 215 -8.43 -11.63 15.07
N LYS A 216 -9.59 -11.29 14.50
CA LYS A 216 -10.21 -12.05 13.42
C LYS A 216 -9.61 -11.63 12.09
N LEU A 217 -9.27 -12.61 11.25
CA LEU A 217 -8.81 -12.39 9.88
C LEU A 217 -9.96 -11.85 9.02
N ILE A 218 -9.77 -10.69 8.39
CA ILE A 218 -10.80 -10.01 7.59
C ILE A 218 -10.45 -9.96 6.10
N ALA A 219 -9.16 -9.98 5.77
CA ALA A 219 -8.68 -10.06 4.39
C ALA A 219 -7.32 -10.75 4.31
N ILE A 220 -7.06 -11.38 3.16
CA ILE A 220 -5.72 -11.80 2.75
C ILE A 220 -5.47 -11.19 1.38
N VAL A 221 -4.31 -10.57 1.20
CA VAL A 221 -3.83 -10.12 -0.10
C VAL A 221 -2.56 -10.88 -0.44
N CYS A 222 -2.57 -11.59 -1.56
CA CYS A 222 -1.41 -12.31 -2.07
C CYS A 222 -0.93 -11.61 -3.34
N ARG A 223 0.22 -10.96 -3.27
CA ARG A 223 0.89 -10.33 -4.41
C ARG A 223 1.92 -11.27 -4.99
N THR A 224 1.83 -11.54 -6.27
CA THR A 224 2.82 -12.32 -7.04
C THR A 224 3.55 -11.38 -7.99
N VAL A 225 4.88 -11.34 -7.91
CA VAL A 225 5.73 -10.43 -8.72
C VAL A 225 6.77 -11.22 -9.49
N ILE A 226 6.91 -10.96 -10.80
CA ILE A 226 8.02 -11.48 -11.59
C ILE A 226 9.28 -10.65 -11.33
N THR A 227 10.17 -11.16 -10.49
CA THR A 227 11.38 -10.44 -10.04
C THR A 227 12.44 -10.23 -11.14
N GLY A 228 12.38 -11.01 -12.22
CA GLY A 228 13.34 -10.89 -13.33
C GLY A 228 13.01 -9.81 -14.36
N ARG A 229 11.83 -9.18 -14.29
CA ARG A 229 11.40 -8.16 -15.25
C ARG A 229 11.40 -6.75 -14.67
N ILE A 230 11.09 -6.63 -13.38
CA ILE A 230 11.00 -5.34 -12.69
C ILE A 230 11.63 -5.47 -11.31
N PRO A 231 12.52 -4.54 -10.91
CA PRO A 231 12.93 -4.42 -9.53
C PRO A 231 11.70 -4.08 -8.67
N TYR A 232 11.35 -4.97 -7.76
CA TYR A 232 10.27 -4.75 -6.80
C TYR A 232 10.87 -4.33 -5.47
N GLN A 233 10.46 -3.18 -4.97
CA GLN A 233 10.97 -2.61 -3.72
C GLN A 233 9.84 -2.47 -2.70
N ASN A 234 10.11 -2.85 -1.48
CA ASN A 234 9.24 -2.57 -0.34
C ASN A 234 10.02 -1.70 0.66
N TYR A 235 9.46 -0.57 1.02
CA TYR A 235 10.10 0.35 1.96
C TYR A 235 9.60 0.07 3.37
N ILE A 236 10.49 -0.40 4.24
CA ILE A 236 10.22 -0.60 5.66
C ILE A 236 10.80 0.58 6.42
N PHE A 237 9.95 1.35 7.07
CA PHE A 237 10.39 2.45 7.91
C PHE A 237 10.38 2.02 9.38
N LYS A 238 11.45 2.32 10.10
CA LYS A 238 11.49 2.12 11.54
C LYS A 238 10.63 3.20 12.21
N SER A 239 9.58 2.78 12.92
CA SER A 239 8.76 3.65 13.78
C SER A 239 9.56 4.15 14.98
#